data_83fdbe540d6f478238d69773f03898c1
#
_entry.id   83fdbe540d6f478238d69773f03898c1
#
_cell.length_a   1.000
_cell.length_b   1.000
_cell.length_c   1.000
_cell.angle_alpha   90.00
_cell.angle_beta   90.00
_cell.angle_gamma   90.00
#
_symmetry.space_group_name_H-M   'P 1'
#
loop_
_entity.id
_entity.type
_entity.pdbx_description
1 polymer ?
#
loop_
_entity_poly.entity_id
_entity_poly.type
_entity_poly.pdbx_seq_one_letter_code
_entity_poly.pdbx_strand_id
1 'polypeptide(L)'
;SPQKFLWSNTTTHSLLIAFISLQWLTPTHYPSKNLTPWTGIDQISSPLLVPSCWLLPLMIMASQNHPQHEPLTRKRTFILALITIQPFIITAFPATELTLFYISFEATLIPTLILITRWGSQPERLSAGIYLLFYTLASSLPLLIALLYLHTKTGSLYLPAFKLTHPALASSWTSLFASLALLMAFMVKAPLYGLHLWLPKAHVEAPIAGSMLLAALLLKLGGYGIMRITPLMAPLSNHLHCPFLALALWGTLMTSSICLRQTDLKSLIAYPSVSHMGLVIAASMIQTHWSFSGAMILMISHGLTSSMLFCLANTNYERTHSRILILTRGLQPLLPLMGTWWLLANLTNMALPPTTNLMAELTIMVTLFNWSTPTIILTGATTLLTASYTLYMRLMTQRGILPTHITSTQNSSTREHLLMALHIIPLLLLILKPELISGTPLC
;
A
#
# COMPACT_ATOMS: atom_id res chain seq x y z
N SER A 1 22.16 -13.98 16.09
CA SER A 1 21.64 -14.17 17.47
C SER A 1 21.36 -15.65 17.72
N PRO A 2 21.46 -16.13 18.97
CA PRO A 2 21.09 -17.49 19.35
C PRO A 2 19.60 -17.74 19.09
N GLN A 3 19.23 -18.98 18.85
CA GLN A 3 17.86 -19.37 18.44
C GLN A 3 16.76 -18.83 19.34
N LYS A 4 16.98 -18.82 20.65
CA LYS A 4 16.00 -18.36 21.66
C LYS A 4 15.67 -16.87 21.57
N PHE A 5 16.64 -16.04 21.19
CA PHE A 5 16.50 -14.57 21.15
C PHE A 5 16.40 -13.97 19.75
N LEU A 6 16.28 -14.82 18.72
CA LEU A 6 16.25 -14.36 17.33
C LEU A 6 15.12 -13.35 17.09
N TRP A 7 13.90 -13.75 17.47
CA TRP A 7 12.69 -12.94 17.27
C TRP A 7 12.66 -11.71 18.17
N SER A 8 12.99 -11.85 19.44
CA SER A 8 12.99 -10.73 20.39
C SER A 8 14.03 -9.68 20.00
N ASN A 9 15.26 -10.06 19.65
CA ASN A 9 16.28 -9.10 19.24
C ASN A 9 15.91 -8.38 17.95
N THR A 10 15.38 -9.11 16.95
CA THR A 10 14.98 -8.46 15.68
C THR A 10 13.79 -7.53 15.86
N THR A 11 12.81 -7.88 16.69
CA THR A 11 11.67 -6.99 16.98
C THR A 11 12.08 -5.77 17.79
N THR A 12 12.97 -5.89 18.79
CA THR A 12 13.43 -4.74 19.59
C THR A 12 14.24 -3.76 18.73
N HIS A 13 15.19 -4.25 17.91
CA HIS A 13 15.96 -3.37 17.02
C HIS A 13 15.07 -2.69 15.97
N SER A 14 14.12 -3.41 15.39
CA SER A 14 13.18 -2.81 14.41
C SER A 14 12.25 -1.77 15.06
N LEU A 15 11.81 -1.98 16.31
CA LEU A 15 11.05 -0.98 17.06
C LEU A 15 11.88 0.28 17.36
N LEU A 16 13.14 0.14 17.73
CA LEU A 16 14.03 1.29 17.94
C LEU A 16 14.16 2.12 16.67
N ILE A 17 14.37 1.48 15.51
CA ILE A 17 14.41 2.18 14.21
C ILE A 17 13.08 2.88 13.92
N ALA A 18 11.96 2.23 14.22
CA ALA A 18 10.63 2.81 14.04
C ALA A 18 10.42 4.06 14.91
N PHE A 19 10.84 4.05 16.17
CA PHE A 19 10.77 5.22 17.04
C PHE A 19 11.69 6.35 16.58
N ILE A 20 12.91 6.05 16.14
CA ILE A 20 13.82 7.06 15.58
C ILE A 20 13.21 7.71 14.34
N SER A 21 12.50 6.94 13.49
CA SER A 21 11.87 7.46 12.27
C SER A 21 10.78 8.51 12.54
N LEU A 22 10.16 8.53 13.72
CA LEU A 22 9.16 9.55 14.09
C LEU A 22 9.71 10.98 14.06
N GLN A 23 11.03 11.15 14.18
CA GLN A 23 11.67 12.47 14.05
C GLN A 23 11.48 13.08 12.67
N TRP A 24 11.22 12.27 11.65
CA TRP A 24 10.97 12.78 10.27
C TRP A 24 9.58 13.40 10.11
N LEU A 25 8.64 13.19 11.04
CA LEU A 25 7.31 13.84 11.03
C LEU A 25 7.33 15.29 11.51
N THR A 26 8.47 15.81 11.96
CA THR A 26 8.55 17.23 12.35
C THR A 26 8.27 18.11 11.13
N PRO A 27 7.33 19.06 11.22
CA PRO A 27 7.01 19.95 10.11
C PRO A 27 8.26 20.72 9.70
N THR A 28 8.69 20.49 8.47
CA THR A 28 9.82 21.22 7.90
C THR A 28 9.26 22.42 7.15
N HIS A 29 9.51 23.63 7.67
CA HIS A 29 9.15 24.88 6.97
C HIS A 29 9.99 25.09 5.69
N TYR A 30 11.03 24.28 5.47
CA TYR A 30 11.87 24.30 4.27
C TYR A 30 11.44 23.24 3.27
N PRO A 31 11.57 23.55 1.97
CA PRO A 31 11.10 22.66 0.90
C PRO A 31 11.75 21.26 0.90
N SER A 32 12.99 21.14 1.32
CA SER A 32 13.65 19.83 1.46
C SER A 32 14.81 19.93 2.45
N LYS A 33 14.97 18.90 3.29
CA LYS A 33 16.21 18.68 4.04
C LYS A 33 17.05 17.65 3.27
N ASN A 34 18.12 18.09 2.66
CA ASN A 34 19.07 17.19 2.03
C ASN A 34 19.85 16.46 3.12
N LEU A 35 19.70 15.15 3.18
CA LEU A 35 20.49 14.27 4.07
C LEU A 35 21.85 13.97 3.43
N THR A 36 21.83 13.76 2.12
CA THR A 36 23.02 13.49 1.28
C THR A 36 22.77 14.12 -0.10
N PRO A 37 23.79 14.20 -0.98
CA PRO A 37 23.56 14.68 -2.35
C PRO A 37 22.49 13.87 -3.12
N TRP A 38 22.30 12.62 -2.76
CA TRP A 38 21.44 11.66 -3.44
C TRP A 38 20.07 11.48 -2.77
N THR A 39 19.92 11.92 -1.50
CA THR A 39 18.68 11.74 -0.74
C THR A 39 18.26 13.02 -0.05
N GLY A 40 17.01 13.39 -0.20
CA GLY A 40 16.38 14.55 0.45
C GLY A 40 15.00 14.17 1.02
N ILE A 41 14.68 14.67 2.20
CA ILE A 41 13.38 14.46 2.83
C ILE A 41 12.51 15.68 2.55
N ASP A 42 11.41 15.43 1.87
CA ASP A 42 10.36 16.39 1.55
C ASP A 42 9.09 16.10 2.34
N GLN A 43 8.13 17.00 2.29
CA GLN A 43 6.82 16.84 2.93
C GLN A 43 6.01 15.65 2.36
N ILE A 44 6.28 15.18 1.14
CA ILE A 44 5.66 13.99 0.55
C ILE A 44 6.38 12.72 0.99
N SER A 45 7.72 12.74 1.09
CA SER A 45 8.51 11.55 1.42
C SER A 45 8.48 11.21 2.91
N SER A 46 8.51 12.23 3.79
CA SER A 46 8.56 12.02 5.25
C SER A 46 7.39 11.21 5.80
N PRO A 47 6.11 11.48 5.43
CA PRO A 47 4.99 10.71 5.96
C PRO A 47 4.92 9.27 5.44
N LEU A 48 5.61 8.95 4.34
CA LEU A 48 5.68 7.58 3.80
C LEU A 48 6.87 6.78 4.38
N LEU A 49 7.94 7.48 4.76
CA LEU A 49 9.09 6.85 5.43
C LEU A 49 8.73 6.31 6.82
N VAL A 50 7.95 7.04 7.59
CA VAL A 50 7.59 6.63 8.95
C VAL A 50 6.78 5.34 8.98
N PRO A 51 5.67 5.17 8.24
CA PRO A 51 4.98 3.90 8.16
C PRO A 51 5.84 2.76 7.63
N SER A 52 6.80 3.03 6.74
CA SER A 52 7.71 2.00 6.24
C SER A 52 8.57 1.41 7.35
N CYS A 53 9.11 2.24 8.22
CA CYS A 53 9.87 1.80 9.40
C CYS A 53 8.97 1.18 10.47
N TRP A 54 7.75 1.71 10.66
CA TRP A 54 6.79 1.22 11.65
C TRP A 54 6.26 -0.17 11.34
N LEU A 55 6.07 -0.50 10.07
CA LEU A 55 5.53 -1.79 9.66
C LEU A 55 6.51 -2.95 9.80
N LEU A 56 7.82 -2.71 9.75
CA LEU A 56 8.82 -3.78 9.87
C LEU A 56 8.67 -4.60 11.16
N PRO A 57 8.63 -4.00 12.38
CA PRO A 57 8.41 -4.76 13.59
C PRO A 57 7.05 -5.48 13.61
N LEU A 58 6.01 -4.87 13.04
CA LEU A 58 4.68 -5.49 12.95
C LEU A 58 4.69 -6.74 12.06
N MET A 59 5.38 -6.69 10.92
CA MET A 59 5.57 -7.84 10.03
C MET A 59 6.32 -8.99 10.71
N ILE A 60 7.36 -8.66 11.49
CA ILE A 60 8.13 -9.65 12.25
C ILE A 60 7.25 -10.30 13.33
N MET A 61 6.49 -9.50 14.07
CA MET A 61 5.57 -10.02 15.11
C MET A 61 4.42 -10.86 14.51
N ALA A 62 3.87 -10.45 13.38
CA ALA A 62 2.77 -11.16 12.73
C ALA A 62 3.20 -12.54 12.19
N SER A 63 4.44 -12.66 11.76
CA SER A 63 4.95 -13.86 11.07
C SER A 63 5.62 -14.89 11.99
N GLN A 64 5.65 -14.71 13.30
CA GLN A 64 6.37 -15.60 14.22
C GLN A 64 5.90 -17.06 14.17
N ASN A 65 4.60 -17.30 14.01
CA ASN A 65 4.03 -18.64 13.98
C ASN A 65 4.32 -19.39 12.67
N HIS A 66 4.40 -18.68 11.57
CA HIS A 66 4.53 -19.28 10.24
C HIS A 66 5.77 -20.18 10.08
N PRO A 67 6.99 -19.76 10.45
CA PRO A 67 8.19 -20.59 10.36
C PRO A 67 8.54 -21.36 11.64
N GLN A 68 7.62 -21.60 12.57
CA GLN A 68 7.94 -22.23 13.86
C GLN A 68 8.62 -23.60 13.71
N HIS A 69 8.16 -24.41 12.75
CA HIS A 69 8.65 -25.77 12.52
C HIS A 69 9.82 -25.83 11.52
N GLU A 70 10.22 -24.68 10.95
CA GLU A 70 11.32 -24.64 10.00
C GLU A 70 12.70 -24.63 10.73
N PRO A 71 13.77 -25.12 10.04
CA PRO A 71 15.13 -25.07 10.60
C PRO A 71 15.60 -23.62 10.76
N LEU A 72 16.58 -23.42 11.67
CA LEU A 72 17.07 -22.09 12.04
C LEU A 72 17.59 -21.28 10.83
N THR A 73 18.22 -21.94 9.89
CA THR A 73 18.73 -21.32 8.64
C THR A 73 17.59 -20.70 7.84
N ARG A 74 16.46 -21.39 7.68
CA ARG A 74 15.28 -20.87 6.97
C ARG A 74 14.61 -19.72 7.72
N LYS A 75 14.54 -19.78 9.06
CA LYS A 75 14.05 -18.65 9.89
C LYS A 75 14.89 -17.40 9.68
N ARG A 76 16.23 -17.56 9.68
CA ARG A 76 17.15 -16.45 9.42
C ARG A 76 17.01 -15.89 8.02
N THR A 77 16.89 -16.72 6.98
CA THR A 77 16.70 -16.25 5.59
C THR A 77 15.36 -15.54 5.41
N PHE A 78 14.30 -15.95 6.12
CA PHE A 78 13.02 -15.25 6.11
C PHE A 78 13.13 -13.83 6.69
N ILE A 79 13.71 -13.72 7.88
CA ILE A 79 13.92 -12.43 8.55
C ILE A 79 14.87 -11.55 7.73
N LEU A 80 15.92 -12.12 7.14
CA LEU A 80 16.84 -11.39 6.28
C LEU A 80 16.12 -10.84 5.05
N ALA A 81 15.23 -11.60 4.41
CA ALA A 81 14.45 -11.11 3.29
C ALA A 81 13.54 -9.93 3.69
N LEU A 82 12.95 -9.93 4.89
CA LEU A 82 12.17 -8.79 5.40
C LEU A 82 13.04 -7.56 5.67
N ILE A 83 14.23 -7.77 6.23
CA ILE A 83 15.16 -6.67 6.55
C ILE A 83 15.76 -6.08 5.26
N THR A 84 16.07 -6.89 4.25
CA THR A 84 16.65 -6.39 2.98
C THR A 84 15.71 -5.53 2.16
N ILE A 85 14.41 -5.63 2.33
CA ILE A 85 13.44 -4.74 1.66
C ILE A 85 13.53 -3.32 2.22
N GLN A 86 13.76 -3.20 3.52
CA GLN A 86 13.72 -1.92 4.22
C GLN A 86 14.69 -0.86 3.66
N PRO A 87 16.01 -1.15 3.44
CA PRO A 87 16.91 -0.16 2.86
C PRO A 87 16.49 0.28 1.45
N PHE A 88 15.94 -0.61 0.62
CA PHE A 88 15.46 -0.22 -0.70
C PHE A 88 14.26 0.72 -0.64
N ILE A 89 13.36 0.54 0.32
CA ILE A 89 12.23 1.46 0.53
C ILE A 89 12.72 2.78 1.13
N ILE A 90 13.62 2.74 2.10
CA ILE A 90 14.20 3.94 2.73
C ILE A 90 15.02 4.75 1.72
N THR A 91 15.64 4.14 0.72
CA THR A 91 16.33 4.87 -0.35
C THR A 91 15.38 5.34 -1.44
N ALA A 92 14.29 4.62 -1.73
CA ALA A 92 13.32 4.98 -2.76
C ALA A 92 12.57 6.29 -2.46
N PHE A 93 12.01 6.43 -1.25
CA PHE A 93 11.20 7.60 -0.92
C PHE A 93 11.96 8.92 -0.88
N PRO A 94 13.17 9.02 -0.28
CA PRO A 94 13.92 10.28 -0.27
C PRO A 94 14.84 10.46 -1.47
N ALA A 95 14.79 9.58 -2.49
CA ALA A 95 15.63 9.72 -3.66
C ALA A 95 15.43 11.07 -4.36
N THR A 96 16.51 11.83 -4.53
CA THR A 96 16.51 13.12 -5.24
C THR A 96 16.72 12.96 -6.74
N GLU A 97 17.27 11.83 -7.19
CA GLU A 97 17.45 11.49 -8.59
C GLU A 97 16.46 10.40 -9.03
N LEU A 98 15.88 10.56 -10.22
CA LEU A 98 14.95 9.59 -10.78
C LEU A 98 15.61 8.23 -11.07
N THR A 99 16.91 8.21 -11.37
CA THR A 99 17.69 6.97 -11.56
C THR A 99 17.80 6.17 -10.27
N LEU A 100 18.14 6.81 -9.16
CA LEU A 100 18.23 6.17 -7.85
C LEU A 100 16.86 5.67 -7.41
N PHE A 101 15.82 6.47 -7.64
CA PHE A 101 14.44 6.06 -7.39
C PHE A 101 14.08 4.81 -8.19
N TYR A 102 14.38 4.76 -9.50
CA TYR A 102 14.12 3.60 -10.35
C TYR A 102 14.84 2.34 -9.85
N ILE A 103 16.15 2.44 -9.56
CA ILE A 103 16.94 1.30 -9.10
C ILE A 103 16.41 0.75 -7.78
N SER A 104 16.12 1.63 -6.81
CA SER A 104 15.60 1.21 -5.50
C SER A 104 14.18 0.65 -5.60
N PHE A 105 13.35 1.22 -6.46
CA PHE A 105 12.00 0.77 -6.75
C PHE A 105 11.97 -0.65 -7.35
N GLU A 106 12.87 -0.96 -8.31
CA GLU A 106 13.00 -2.30 -8.87
C GLU A 106 13.66 -3.29 -7.91
N ALA A 107 14.64 -2.85 -7.13
CA ALA A 107 15.33 -3.70 -6.17
C ALA A 107 14.37 -4.27 -5.10
N THR A 108 13.25 -3.59 -4.81
CA THR A 108 12.22 -4.12 -3.89
C THR A 108 11.56 -5.41 -4.41
N LEU A 109 11.58 -5.66 -5.73
CA LEU A 109 10.96 -6.85 -6.32
C LEU A 109 11.66 -8.15 -5.94
N ILE A 110 12.99 -8.14 -5.86
CA ILE A 110 13.77 -9.37 -5.63
C ILE A 110 13.41 -10.03 -4.29
N PRO A 111 13.50 -9.32 -3.14
CA PRO A 111 13.16 -9.93 -1.86
C PRO A 111 11.67 -10.26 -1.74
N THR A 112 10.78 -9.45 -2.34
CA THR A 112 9.32 -9.74 -2.30
C THR A 112 8.96 -10.97 -3.10
N LEU A 113 9.58 -11.18 -4.26
CA LEU A 113 9.44 -12.40 -5.04
C LEU A 113 9.90 -13.61 -4.24
N ILE A 114 11.07 -13.54 -3.59
CA ILE A 114 11.59 -14.61 -2.74
C ILE A 114 10.62 -14.93 -1.60
N LEU A 115 10.05 -13.91 -0.95
CA LEU A 115 9.06 -14.12 0.11
C LEU A 115 7.82 -14.86 -0.37
N ILE A 116 7.26 -14.50 -1.52
CA ILE A 116 6.06 -15.12 -2.06
C ILE A 116 6.35 -16.54 -2.53
N THR A 117 7.38 -16.75 -3.33
CA THR A 117 7.66 -18.05 -3.96
C THR A 117 8.14 -19.10 -2.97
N ARG A 118 8.92 -18.70 -1.95
CA ARG A 118 9.52 -19.63 -0.99
C ARG A 118 8.61 -19.92 0.21
N TRP A 119 7.89 -18.93 0.73
CA TRP A 119 7.09 -19.03 1.95
C TRP A 119 5.58 -18.86 1.71
N GLY A 120 5.12 -18.80 0.48
CA GLY A 120 3.68 -18.84 0.15
C GLY A 120 3.04 -20.15 0.60
N SER A 121 1.77 -20.09 0.97
CA SER A 121 1.07 -21.19 1.64
C SER A 121 0.52 -22.25 0.70
N GLN A 122 0.32 -21.93 -0.59
CA GLN A 122 -0.30 -22.82 -1.58
C GLN A 122 0.69 -23.18 -2.72
N PRO A 123 0.45 -24.28 -3.44
CA PRO A 123 1.27 -24.64 -4.61
C PRO A 123 1.25 -23.58 -5.72
N GLU A 124 0.16 -22.81 -5.83
CA GLU A 124 0.00 -21.72 -6.81
C GLU A 124 0.90 -20.50 -6.57
N ARG A 125 1.69 -20.49 -5.49
CA ARG A 125 2.63 -19.41 -5.15
C ARG A 125 3.64 -19.09 -6.26
N LEU A 126 4.03 -20.09 -7.04
CA LEU A 126 4.95 -19.90 -8.18
C LEU A 126 4.26 -19.11 -9.30
N SER A 127 3.03 -19.46 -9.64
CA SER A 127 2.25 -18.73 -10.64
C SER A 127 2.02 -17.27 -10.19
N ALA A 128 1.68 -17.05 -8.93
CA ALA A 128 1.53 -15.70 -8.36
C ALA A 128 2.83 -14.87 -8.44
N GLY A 129 3.98 -15.50 -8.16
CA GLY A 129 5.30 -14.89 -8.32
C GLY A 129 5.60 -14.50 -9.77
N ILE A 130 5.26 -15.38 -10.72
CA ILE A 130 5.41 -15.11 -12.16
C ILE A 130 4.54 -13.92 -12.59
N TYR A 131 3.27 -13.87 -12.17
CA TYR A 131 2.41 -12.72 -12.44
C TYR A 131 3.00 -11.42 -11.90
N LEU A 132 3.44 -11.40 -10.65
CA LEU A 132 4.08 -10.22 -10.05
C LEU A 132 5.29 -9.77 -10.89
N LEU A 133 6.17 -10.70 -11.25
CA LEU A 133 7.39 -10.40 -11.99
C LEU A 133 7.09 -9.85 -13.39
N PHE A 134 6.23 -10.54 -14.16
CA PHE A 134 5.95 -10.10 -15.52
C PHE A 134 5.22 -8.76 -15.60
N TYR A 135 4.20 -8.54 -14.77
CA TYR A 135 3.49 -7.26 -14.77
C TYR A 135 4.42 -6.09 -14.42
N THR A 136 5.26 -6.26 -13.40
CA THR A 136 6.14 -5.19 -12.94
C THR A 136 7.32 -4.97 -13.89
N LEU A 137 8.00 -6.00 -14.39
CA LEU A 137 9.11 -5.84 -15.33
C LEU A 137 8.64 -5.32 -16.69
N ALA A 138 7.53 -5.83 -17.23
CA ALA A 138 7.02 -5.35 -18.52
C ALA A 138 6.66 -3.86 -18.49
N SER A 139 6.30 -3.32 -17.33
CA SER A 139 6.01 -1.90 -17.17
C SER A 139 7.23 -1.04 -16.82
N SER A 140 8.22 -1.61 -16.14
CA SER A 140 9.42 -0.86 -15.73
C SER A 140 10.47 -0.70 -16.83
N LEU A 141 10.51 -1.60 -17.82
CA LEU A 141 11.40 -1.45 -18.98
C LEU A 141 11.08 -0.20 -19.82
N PRO A 142 9.82 0.09 -20.19
CA PRO A 142 9.48 1.37 -20.81
C PRO A 142 9.84 2.58 -19.94
N LEU A 143 9.68 2.49 -18.63
CA LEU A 143 10.09 3.55 -17.69
C LEU A 143 11.59 3.84 -17.81
N LEU A 144 12.45 2.81 -17.85
CA LEU A 144 13.89 2.98 -18.02
C LEU A 144 14.22 3.72 -19.32
N ILE A 145 13.61 3.31 -20.44
CA ILE A 145 13.82 3.95 -21.74
C ILE A 145 13.40 5.43 -21.68
N ALA A 146 12.26 5.71 -21.05
CA ALA A 146 11.78 7.08 -20.91
C ALA A 146 12.70 7.94 -20.01
N LEU A 147 13.28 7.38 -18.94
CA LEU A 147 14.27 8.06 -18.11
C LEU A 147 15.55 8.38 -18.88
N LEU A 148 16.06 7.45 -19.69
CA LEU A 148 17.21 7.69 -20.55
C LEU A 148 16.93 8.78 -21.60
N TYR A 149 15.73 8.76 -22.19
CA TYR A 149 15.31 9.82 -23.11
C TYR A 149 15.26 11.18 -22.41
N LEU A 150 14.71 11.27 -21.21
CA LEU A 150 14.74 12.50 -20.41
C LEU A 150 16.15 12.96 -20.12
N HIS A 151 17.05 12.05 -19.74
CA HIS A 151 18.45 12.37 -19.48
C HIS A 151 19.14 12.99 -20.70
N THR A 152 18.90 12.45 -21.90
CA THR A 152 19.47 13.01 -23.14
C THR A 152 18.94 14.40 -23.48
N LYS A 153 17.71 14.72 -23.07
CA LYS A 153 17.08 16.04 -23.31
C LYS A 153 17.46 17.09 -22.29
N THR A 154 17.57 16.73 -21.03
CA THR A 154 17.76 17.67 -19.91
C THR A 154 19.16 17.69 -19.33
N GLY A 155 20.00 16.69 -19.64
CA GLY A 155 21.36 16.56 -19.13
C GLY A 155 21.48 16.06 -17.70
N SER A 156 20.38 16.10 -16.91
CA SER A 156 20.35 15.61 -15.52
C SER A 156 18.98 15.08 -15.15
N LEU A 157 18.92 14.08 -14.25
CA LEU A 157 17.68 13.50 -13.73
C LEU A 157 17.41 13.93 -12.27
N TYR A 158 17.99 15.02 -11.85
CA TYR A 158 17.85 15.56 -10.51
C TYR A 158 16.51 16.28 -10.36
N LEU A 159 15.63 15.78 -9.48
CA LEU A 159 14.26 16.27 -9.31
C LEU A 159 14.14 17.78 -9.03
N PRO A 160 14.95 18.39 -8.16
CA PRO A 160 14.91 19.82 -7.95
C PRO A 160 15.29 20.64 -9.19
N ALA A 161 16.23 20.16 -10.03
CA ALA A 161 16.61 20.82 -11.25
C ALA A 161 15.47 20.81 -12.29
N PHE A 162 14.71 19.72 -12.38
CA PHE A 162 13.53 19.66 -13.26
C PHE A 162 12.47 20.71 -12.95
N LYS A 163 12.30 21.06 -11.66
CA LYS A 163 11.37 22.11 -11.24
C LYS A 163 11.78 23.50 -11.74
N LEU A 164 13.10 23.73 -11.87
CA LEU A 164 13.63 25.00 -12.33
C LEU A 164 13.67 25.12 -13.85
N THR A 165 13.98 24.00 -14.53
CA THR A 165 14.18 24.02 -16.00
C THR A 165 12.90 23.87 -16.78
N HIS A 166 11.81 23.34 -16.16
CA HIS A 166 10.55 23.01 -16.82
C HIS A 166 10.82 22.53 -18.26
N PRO A 167 11.33 21.30 -18.46
CA PRO A 167 11.72 20.88 -19.80
C PRO A 167 10.52 21.04 -20.71
N ALA A 168 10.62 21.98 -21.65
CA ALA A 168 9.60 22.18 -22.69
C ALA A 168 9.61 20.93 -23.58
N LEU A 169 8.96 19.88 -23.09
CA LEU A 169 8.68 18.70 -23.89
C LEU A 169 7.70 19.18 -24.96
N ALA A 170 8.23 19.44 -26.16
CA ALA A 170 7.41 19.84 -27.28
C ALA A 170 6.24 18.87 -27.44
N SER A 171 5.08 19.37 -27.85
CA SER A 171 3.86 18.59 -28.12
C SER A 171 4.04 17.68 -29.34
N SER A 172 4.94 16.71 -29.24
CA SER A 172 5.25 15.74 -30.28
C SER A 172 4.77 14.35 -29.85
N TRP A 173 4.55 13.46 -30.80
CA TRP A 173 4.19 12.07 -30.53
C TRP A 173 5.25 11.37 -29.63
N THR A 174 6.53 11.70 -29.82
CA THR A 174 7.62 11.14 -29.01
C THR A 174 7.50 11.51 -27.53
N SER A 175 7.11 12.74 -27.24
CA SER A 175 6.92 13.19 -25.85
C SER A 175 5.67 12.57 -25.21
N LEU A 176 4.62 12.34 -26.00
CA LEU A 176 3.41 11.65 -25.53
C LEU A 176 3.73 10.17 -25.21
N PHE A 177 4.45 9.47 -26.06
CA PHE A 177 4.90 8.10 -25.76
C PHE A 177 5.87 8.03 -24.58
N ALA A 178 6.77 8.99 -24.43
CA ALA A 178 7.65 9.09 -23.27
C ALA A 178 6.85 9.30 -21.97
N SER A 179 5.82 10.14 -22.00
CA SER A 179 4.94 10.37 -20.85
C SER A 179 4.14 9.14 -20.46
N LEU A 180 3.59 8.43 -21.45
CA LEU A 180 2.94 7.15 -21.20
C LEU A 180 3.90 6.13 -20.58
N ALA A 181 5.11 5.99 -21.12
CA ALA A 181 6.11 5.07 -20.61
C ALA A 181 6.53 5.39 -19.16
N LEU A 182 6.65 6.68 -18.80
CA LEU A 182 6.92 7.12 -17.44
C LEU A 182 5.80 6.76 -16.47
N LEU A 183 4.55 6.91 -16.86
CA LEU A 183 3.40 6.65 -16.00
C LEU A 183 3.07 5.16 -15.87
N MET A 184 3.30 4.36 -16.93
CA MET A 184 2.87 2.95 -16.98
C MET A 184 3.38 2.10 -15.82
N ALA A 185 4.65 2.23 -15.43
CA ALA A 185 5.22 1.46 -14.33
C ALA A 185 4.51 1.74 -12.99
N PHE A 186 4.18 2.99 -12.76
CA PHE A 186 3.49 3.41 -11.53
C PHE A 186 2.02 3.04 -11.56
N MET A 187 1.37 3.08 -12.73
CA MET A 187 -0.01 2.62 -12.91
C MET A 187 -0.17 1.11 -12.74
N VAL A 188 0.86 0.33 -13.01
CA VAL A 188 0.87 -1.11 -12.73
C VAL A 188 1.08 -1.37 -11.25
N LYS A 189 2.03 -0.67 -10.59
CA LYS A 189 2.27 -0.83 -9.14
C LYS A 189 1.15 -0.21 -8.29
N ALA A 190 0.61 0.97 -8.65
CA ALA A 190 -0.61 1.53 -8.07
C ALA A 190 -1.83 1.02 -8.86
N PRO A 191 -2.24 -0.21 -8.71
CA PRO A 191 -2.97 -1.07 -9.63
C PRO A 191 -4.15 -0.36 -10.30
N LEU A 192 -3.96 0.18 -11.50
CA LEU A 192 -5.04 0.70 -12.34
C LEU A 192 -5.90 -0.47 -12.83
N TYR A 193 -7.20 -0.26 -12.97
CA TYR A 193 -8.11 -1.28 -13.50
C TYR A 193 -7.64 -1.79 -14.87
N GLY A 194 -7.66 -3.10 -15.06
CA GLY A 194 -7.06 -3.78 -16.21
C GLY A 194 -5.61 -4.26 -15.96
N LEU A 195 -4.81 -3.50 -15.22
CA LEU A 195 -3.42 -3.85 -14.87
C LEU A 195 -3.29 -4.42 -13.44
N HIS A 196 -4.39 -4.61 -12.74
CA HIS A 196 -4.44 -5.00 -11.32
C HIS A 196 -4.41 -6.51 -11.05
N LEU A 197 -4.50 -7.38 -12.06
CA LEU A 197 -4.72 -8.82 -11.88
C LEU A 197 -3.61 -9.55 -11.11
N TRP A 198 -2.41 -8.99 -11.11
CA TRP A 198 -1.28 -9.52 -10.33
C TRP A 198 -1.50 -9.38 -8.82
N LEU A 199 -2.21 -8.32 -8.39
CA LEU A 199 -2.34 -7.96 -6.98
C LEU A 199 -3.19 -8.97 -6.18
N PRO A 200 -4.42 -9.33 -6.56
CA PRO A 200 -5.19 -10.32 -5.80
C PRO A 200 -4.48 -11.67 -5.72
N LYS A 201 -3.85 -12.13 -6.83
CA LYS A 201 -3.08 -13.38 -6.83
C LYS A 201 -1.88 -13.32 -5.90
N ALA A 202 -1.11 -12.23 -5.95
CA ALA A 202 0.05 -12.06 -5.08
C ALA A 202 -0.35 -12.00 -3.59
N HIS A 203 -1.44 -11.30 -3.24
CA HIS A 203 -1.91 -11.18 -1.84
C HIS A 203 -2.46 -12.48 -1.27
N VAL A 204 -3.19 -13.25 -2.07
CA VAL A 204 -3.76 -14.52 -1.62
C VAL A 204 -2.67 -15.52 -1.29
N GLU A 205 -1.64 -15.61 -2.14
CA GLU A 205 -0.56 -16.59 -2.01
C GLU A 205 0.58 -16.15 -1.09
N ALA A 206 0.74 -14.84 -0.84
CA ALA A 206 1.79 -14.33 0.01
C ALA A 206 1.63 -14.80 1.47
N PRO A 207 2.77 -15.05 2.19
CA PRO A 207 2.74 -15.15 3.64
C PRO A 207 2.28 -13.81 4.25
N ILE A 208 1.88 -13.79 5.52
CA ILE A 208 1.30 -12.61 6.17
C ILE A 208 2.19 -11.38 6.02
N ALA A 209 3.49 -11.53 6.35
CA ALA A 209 4.44 -10.43 6.21
C ALA A 209 4.53 -9.92 4.77
N GLY A 210 4.43 -10.82 3.77
CA GLY A 210 4.38 -10.47 2.36
C GLY A 210 3.12 -9.68 1.99
N SER A 211 1.94 -10.11 2.45
CA SER A 211 0.69 -9.40 2.18
C SER A 211 0.63 -8.03 2.86
N MET A 212 1.13 -7.91 4.10
CA MET A 212 1.27 -6.62 4.78
C MET A 212 2.19 -5.66 4.01
N LEU A 213 3.34 -6.15 3.56
CA LEU A 213 4.33 -5.39 2.83
C LEU A 213 3.78 -4.91 1.48
N LEU A 214 3.15 -5.81 0.72
CA LEU A 214 2.51 -5.47 -0.55
C LEU A 214 1.46 -4.37 -0.37
N ALA A 215 0.53 -4.55 0.59
CA ALA A 215 -0.56 -3.62 0.82
C ALA A 215 -0.10 -2.26 1.34
N ALA A 216 0.83 -2.25 2.29
CA ALA A 216 1.17 -1.03 3.00
C ALA A 216 2.30 -0.22 2.35
N LEU A 217 3.23 -0.85 1.63
CA LEU A 217 4.44 -0.20 1.11
C LEU A 217 4.54 -0.22 -0.40
N LEU A 218 4.44 -1.39 -1.05
CA LEU A 218 4.70 -1.49 -2.50
C LEU A 218 3.67 -0.73 -3.33
N LEU A 219 2.39 -0.77 -2.96
CA LEU A 219 1.35 0.01 -3.63
C LEU A 219 1.61 1.52 -3.50
N LYS A 220 2.12 1.97 -2.35
CA LYS A 220 2.41 3.38 -2.07
C LYS A 220 3.62 3.91 -2.84
N LEU A 221 4.59 3.05 -3.16
CA LEU A 221 5.66 3.41 -4.09
C LEU A 221 5.12 3.79 -5.48
N GLY A 222 4.07 3.10 -5.95
CA GLY A 222 3.36 3.46 -7.18
C GLY A 222 2.70 4.84 -7.08
N GLY A 223 1.89 5.08 -6.04
CA GLY A 223 1.23 6.37 -5.82
C GLY A 223 2.22 7.52 -5.63
N TYR A 224 3.29 7.29 -4.86
CA TYR A 224 4.38 8.24 -4.70
C TYR A 224 5.04 8.59 -6.04
N GLY A 225 5.35 7.59 -6.87
CA GLY A 225 5.93 7.80 -8.20
C GLY A 225 5.04 8.64 -9.11
N ILE A 226 3.72 8.39 -9.12
CA ILE A 226 2.76 9.22 -9.86
C ILE A 226 2.83 10.67 -9.39
N MET A 227 2.75 10.92 -8.08
CA MET A 227 2.80 12.28 -7.54
C MET A 227 4.11 13.01 -7.82
N ARG A 228 5.23 12.30 -7.96
CA ARG A 228 6.53 12.90 -8.32
C ARG A 228 6.65 13.22 -9.80
N ILE A 229 6.09 12.40 -10.67
CA ILE A 229 6.25 12.52 -12.12
C ILE A 229 5.18 13.41 -12.74
N THR A 230 3.94 13.38 -12.26
CA THR A 230 2.85 14.19 -12.85
C THR A 230 3.16 15.69 -12.94
N PRO A 231 3.74 16.36 -11.92
CA PRO A 231 4.08 17.77 -12.05
C PRO A 231 5.21 18.05 -13.05
N LEU A 232 6.13 17.11 -13.23
CA LEU A 232 7.24 17.25 -14.18
C LEU A 232 6.77 17.18 -15.64
N MET A 233 5.63 16.53 -15.84
CA MET A 233 5.05 16.28 -17.16
C MET A 233 3.97 17.30 -17.56
N ALA A 234 3.73 18.30 -16.70
CA ALA A 234 2.80 19.40 -17.02
C ALA A 234 3.19 20.11 -18.24
N PRO A 235 3.01 20.32 -19.37
CA PRO A 235 1.76 20.48 -20.09
C PRO A 235 1.28 19.22 -20.87
N LEU A 236 2.15 18.24 -21.09
CA LEU A 236 1.85 17.02 -21.85
C LEU A 236 0.84 16.09 -21.15
N SER A 237 0.85 16.11 -19.82
CA SER A 237 -0.06 15.32 -19.01
C SER A 237 -1.54 15.66 -19.24
N ASN A 238 -1.88 16.87 -19.70
CA ASN A 238 -3.26 17.29 -19.91
C ASN A 238 -4.04 16.34 -20.85
N HIS A 239 -3.40 15.80 -21.89
CA HIS A 239 -4.04 14.83 -22.80
C HIS A 239 -4.22 13.44 -22.16
N LEU A 240 -3.36 13.07 -21.21
CA LEU A 240 -3.39 11.76 -20.55
C LEU A 240 -4.23 11.74 -19.27
N HIS A 241 -4.49 12.90 -18.67
CA HIS A 241 -5.24 13.00 -17.42
C HIS A 241 -6.65 12.43 -17.56
N CYS A 242 -7.38 12.81 -18.58
CA CYS A 242 -8.76 12.42 -18.76
C CYS A 242 -8.94 10.89 -18.90
N PRO A 243 -8.22 10.17 -19.80
CA PRO A 243 -8.39 8.74 -19.95
C PRO A 243 -7.96 7.95 -18.69
N PHE A 244 -6.86 8.33 -18.02
CA PHE A 244 -6.44 7.66 -16.79
C PHE A 244 -7.40 7.92 -15.64
N LEU A 245 -7.93 9.14 -15.51
CA LEU A 245 -8.91 9.47 -14.49
C LEU A 245 -10.21 8.70 -14.71
N ALA A 246 -10.71 8.62 -15.94
CA ALA A 246 -11.91 7.87 -16.28
C ALA A 246 -11.75 6.37 -15.99
N LEU A 247 -10.62 5.77 -16.38
CA LEU A 247 -10.31 4.38 -16.09
C LEU A 247 -10.15 4.13 -14.59
N ALA A 248 -9.55 5.06 -13.84
CA ALA A 248 -9.39 4.94 -12.40
C ALA A 248 -10.76 4.96 -11.70
N LEU A 249 -11.63 5.91 -12.00
CA LEU A 249 -12.97 6.00 -11.41
C LEU A 249 -13.87 4.82 -11.80
N TRP A 250 -13.86 4.41 -13.06
CA TRP A 250 -14.55 3.20 -13.48
C TRP A 250 -14.03 1.97 -12.75
N GLY A 251 -12.71 1.88 -12.62
CA GLY A 251 -12.04 0.80 -11.89
C GLY A 251 -12.44 0.71 -10.43
N THR A 252 -12.63 1.84 -9.74
CA THR A 252 -13.07 1.84 -8.34
C THR A 252 -14.45 1.20 -8.18
N LEU A 253 -15.38 1.49 -9.10
CA LEU A 253 -16.72 0.94 -9.09
C LEU A 253 -16.71 -0.55 -9.43
N MET A 254 -15.96 -0.96 -10.47
CA MET A 254 -15.90 -2.37 -10.87
C MET A 254 -15.25 -3.24 -9.80
N THR A 255 -14.13 -2.81 -9.21
CA THR A 255 -13.43 -3.59 -8.18
C THR A 255 -14.24 -3.70 -6.90
N SER A 256 -14.95 -2.66 -6.48
CA SER A 256 -15.84 -2.71 -5.32
C SER A 256 -17.04 -3.65 -5.55
N SER A 257 -17.57 -3.73 -6.78
CA SER A 257 -18.63 -4.69 -7.13
C SER A 257 -18.12 -6.14 -7.15
N ILE A 258 -16.88 -6.37 -7.63
CA ILE A 258 -16.24 -7.69 -7.61
C ILE A 258 -16.04 -8.19 -6.17
N CYS A 259 -15.76 -7.30 -5.20
CA CYS A 259 -15.61 -7.66 -3.79
C CYS A 259 -16.84 -8.41 -3.24
N LEU A 260 -18.04 -8.02 -3.61
CA LEU A 260 -19.28 -8.65 -3.15
C LEU A 260 -19.43 -10.12 -3.56
N ARG A 261 -18.73 -10.55 -4.61
CA ARG A 261 -18.77 -11.91 -5.15
C ARG A 261 -17.60 -12.78 -4.73
N GLN A 262 -16.65 -12.26 -3.93
CA GLN A 262 -15.49 -13.02 -3.50
C GLN A 262 -15.86 -14.05 -2.44
N THR A 263 -15.35 -15.27 -2.60
CA THR A 263 -15.52 -16.37 -1.65
C THR A 263 -14.36 -16.46 -0.66
N ASP A 264 -13.17 -15.99 -1.05
CA ASP A 264 -11.96 -16.02 -0.24
C ASP A 264 -11.79 -14.72 0.56
N LEU A 265 -11.50 -14.84 1.85
CA LEU A 265 -11.32 -13.70 2.76
C LEU A 265 -10.11 -12.83 2.37
N LYS A 266 -8.98 -13.45 1.95
CA LYS A 266 -7.80 -12.69 1.53
C LYS A 266 -8.04 -11.91 0.24
N SER A 267 -8.75 -12.51 -0.74
CA SER A 267 -9.11 -11.81 -1.98
C SER A 267 -10.08 -10.67 -1.70
N LEU A 268 -11.05 -10.86 -0.81
CA LEU A 268 -12.00 -9.83 -0.41
C LEU A 268 -11.30 -8.63 0.25
N ILE A 269 -10.19 -8.83 0.96
CA ILE A 269 -9.37 -7.73 1.52
C ILE A 269 -8.44 -7.11 0.46
N ALA A 270 -8.03 -7.87 -0.57
CA ALA A 270 -7.12 -7.39 -1.60
C ALA A 270 -7.79 -6.47 -2.63
N TYR A 271 -9.03 -6.76 -3.06
CA TYR A 271 -9.74 -5.92 -4.04
C TYR A 271 -10.03 -4.49 -3.58
N PRO A 272 -10.42 -4.20 -2.32
CA PRO A 272 -10.53 -2.85 -1.79
C PRO A 272 -9.27 -2.00 -1.92
N SER A 273 -8.09 -2.63 -1.87
CA SER A 273 -6.84 -1.90 -2.08
C SER A 273 -6.75 -1.34 -3.51
N VAL A 274 -7.31 -2.05 -4.51
CA VAL A 274 -7.36 -1.56 -5.90
C VAL A 274 -8.33 -0.38 -6.01
N SER A 275 -9.50 -0.43 -5.36
CA SER A 275 -10.46 0.70 -5.39
C SER A 275 -9.89 1.95 -4.72
N HIS A 276 -9.33 1.84 -3.51
CA HIS A 276 -8.72 2.99 -2.83
C HIS A 276 -7.52 3.56 -3.59
N MET A 277 -6.66 2.69 -4.17
CA MET A 277 -5.55 3.18 -5.02
C MET A 277 -6.06 3.79 -6.33
N GLY A 278 -7.20 3.35 -6.85
CA GLY A 278 -7.88 4.03 -7.96
C GLY A 278 -8.26 5.48 -7.63
N LEU A 279 -8.77 5.74 -6.40
CA LEU A 279 -9.01 7.11 -5.93
C LEU A 279 -7.72 7.93 -5.80
N VAL A 280 -6.62 7.31 -5.33
CA VAL A 280 -5.30 7.96 -5.28
C VAL A 280 -4.82 8.35 -6.67
N ILE A 281 -4.96 7.47 -7.67
CA ILE A 281 -4.61 7.75 -9.05
C ILE A 281 -5.45 8.92 -9.59
N ALA A 282 -6.77 8.86 -9.41
CA ALA A 282 -7.67 9.92 -9.85
C ALA A 282 -7.30 11.27 -9.23
N ALA A 283 -7.04 11.31 -7.92
CA ALA A 283 -6.62 12.52 -7.23
C ALA A 283 -5.27 13.05 -7.72
N SER A 284 -4.28 12.17 -7.93
CA SER A 284 -2.95 12.59 -8.40
C SER A 284 -2.97 13.12 -9.83
N MET A 285 -3.93 12.70 -10.66
CA MET A 285 -4.10 13.23 -12.02
C MET A 285 -4.68 14.65 -12.06
N ILE A 286 -5.48 15.06 -11.06
CA ILE A 286 -6.07 16.41 -10.99
C ILE A 286 -5.02 17.47 -10.63
N GLN A 287 -3.96 17.12 -9.90
CA GLN A 287 -2.82 17.98 -9.55
C GLN A 287 -3.17 19.24 -8.75
N THR A 288 -4.26 19.24 -7.98
CA THR A 288 -4.55 20.33 -7.05
C THR A 288 -3.91 20.07 -5.69
N HIS A 289 -3.68 21.11 -4.90
CA HIS A 289 -3.13 20.98 -3.55
C HIS A 289 -3.96 20.03 -2.68
N TRP A 290 -5.27 20.17 -2.72
CA TRP A 290 -6.20 19.33 -1.95
C TRP A 290 -6.23 17.89 -2.47
N SER A 291 -6.07 17.68 -3.78
CA SER A 291 -6.04 16.32 -4.34
C SER A 291 -4.78 15.57 -3.91
N PHE A 292 -3.63 16.22 -3.89
CA PHE A 292 -2.39 15.61 -3.41
C PHE A 292 -2.44 15.32 -1.91
N SER A 293 -2.98 16.27 -1.10
CA SER A 293 -3.13 16.04 0.34
C SER A 293 -4.08 14.87 0.63
N GLY A 294 -5.21 14.80 -0.06
CA GLY A 294 -6.15 13.68 0.04
C GLY A 294 -5.52 12.35 -0.35
N ALA A 295 -4.77 12.31 -1.46
CA ALA A 295 -4.05 11.13 -1.91
C ALA A 295 -3.01 10.64 -0.88
N MET A 296 -2.25 11.56 -0.27
CA MET A 296 -1.27 11.23 0.77
C MET A 296 -1.94 10.66 2.02
N ILE A 297 -2.98 11.30 2.53
CA ILE A 297 -3.72 10.82 3.70
C ILE A 297 -4.29 9.43 3.41
N LEU A 298 -4.89 9.21 2.22
CA LEU A 298 -5.47 7.91 1.86
C LEU A 298 -4.39 6.81 1.76
N MET A 299 -3.24 7.10 1.19
CA MET A 299 -2.15 6.13 1.10
C MET A 299 -1.70 5.64 2.47
N ILE A 300 -1.53 6.54 3.43
CA ILE A 300 -1.02 6.19 4.77
C ILE A 300 -2.11 5.47 5.57
N SER A 301 -3.31 6.02 5.62
CA SER A 301 -4.42 5.45 6.38
C SER A 301 -4.83 4.07 5.84
N HIS A 302 -4.99 3.92 4.52
CA HIS A 302 -5.25 2.63 3.90
C HIS A 302 -4.08 1.64 4.11
N GLY A 303 -2.84 2.12 4.17
CA GLY A 303 -1.69 1.26 4.45
C GLY A 303 -1.79 0.54 5.80
N LEU A 304 -2.13 1.28 6.85
CA LEU A 304 -2.29 0.75 8.19
C LEU A 304 -3.57 -0.08 8.35
N THR A 305 -4.68 0.34 7.75
CA THR A 305 -5.95 -0.41 7.84
C THR A 305 -5.91 -1.73 7.09
N SER A 306 -5.37 -1.76 5.87
CA SER A 306 -5.26 -2.99 5.08
C SER A 306 -4.29 -3.99 5.70
N SER A 307 -3.14 -3.54 6.22
CA SER A 307 -2.21 -4.42 6.93
C SER A 307 -2.84 -5.03 8.17
N MET A 308 -3.63 -4.27 8.94
CA MET A 308 -4.40 -4.77 10.07
C MET A 308 -5.42 -5.85 9.65
N LEU A 309 -6.18 -5.62 8.58
CA LEU A 309 -7.14 -6.59 8.06
C LEU A 309 -6.47 -7.90 7.63
N PHE A 310 -5.30 -7.84 6.97
CA PHE A 310 -4.54 -9.05 6.64
C PHE A 310 -4.04 -9.80 7.88
N CYS A 311 -3.64 -9.08 8.95
CA CYS A 311 -3.30 -9.70 10.22
C CYS A 311 -4.50 -10.41 10.86
N LEU A 312 -5.67 -9.77 10.86
CA LEU A 312 -6.92 -10.37 11.36
C LEU A 312 -7.35 -11.58 10.52
N ALA A 313 -7.22 -11.51 9.21
CA ALA A 313 -7.50 -12.65 8.33
C ALA A 313 -6.59 -13.84 8.65
N ASN A 314 -5.33 -13.56 9.00
CA ASN A 314 -4.42 -14.61 9.38
C ASN A 314 -4.72 -15.22 10.74
N THR A 315 -5.11 -14.42 11.73
CA THR A 315 -5.52 -14.96 13.05
C THR A 315 -6.72 -15.91 12.91
N ASN A 316 -7.63 -15.63 11.98
CA ASN A 316 -8.70 -16.57 11.65
C ASN A 316 -8.16 -17.81 10.95
N TYR A 317 -7.26 -17.65 9.97
CA TYR A 317 -6.67 -18.77 9.23
C TYR A 317 -5.86 -19.72 10.13
N GLU A 318 -5.11 -19.22 11.08
CA GLU A 318 -4.35 -20.05 12.05
C GLU A 318 -5.26 -20.94 12.90
N ARG A 319 -6.54 -20.58 13.08
CA ARG A 319 -7.52 -21.33 13.88
C ARG A 319 -8.43 -22.23 13.04
N THR A 320 -8.81 -21.76 11.86
CA THR A 320 -9.77 -22.49 11.01
C THR A 320 -9.11 -23.29 9.90
N HIS A 321 -7.82 -23.03 9.62
CA HIS A 321 -7.04 -23.60 8.51
C HIS A 321 -7.73 -23.48 7.14
N SER A 322 -8.70 -22.56 7.02
CA SER A 322 -9.44 -22.29 5.78
C SER A 322 -9.44 -20.80 5.47
N ARG A 323 -9.49 -20.45 4.17
CA ARG A 323 -9.60 -19.06 3.68
C ARG A 323 -11.02 -18.72 3.24
N ILE A 324 -11.87 -19.74 3.08
CA ILE A 324 -13.21 -19.60 2.54
C ILE A 324 -14.12 -18.97 3.60
N LEU A 325 -14.81 -17.88 3.24
CA LEU A 325 -15.66 -17.12 4.16
C LEU A 325 -16.72 -17.97 4.87
N ILE A 326 -17.36 -18.88 4.14
CA ILE A 326 -18.42 -19.75 4.69
C ILE A 326 -17.87 -20.67 5.78
N LEU A 327 -16.61 -21.11 5.65
CA LEU A 327 -15.95 -21.98 6.63
C LEU A 327 -15.37 -21.25 7.83
N THR A 328 -15.20 -19.92 7.76
CA THR A 328 -14.62 -19.08 8.83
C THR A 328 -15.66 -18.30 9.62
N ARG A 329 -16.91 -18.71 9.62
CA ARG A 329 -18.02 -18.02 10.27
C ARG A 329 -18.10 -18.30 11.78
N GLY A 330 -18.82 -17.42 12.51
CA GLY A 330 -19.22 -17.69 13.91
C GLY A 330 -18.09 -17.54 14.94
N LEU A 331 -17.04 -16.77 14.67
CA LEU A 331 -15.88 -16.66 15.57
C LEU A 331 -16.09 -15.70 16.75
N GLN A 332 -17.13 -14.88 16.75
CA GLN A 332 -17.36 -13.88 17.81
C GLN A 332 -17.57 -14.49 19.22
N PRO A 333 -18.33 -15.57 19.42
CA PRO A 333 -18.47 -16.19 20.74
C PRO A 333 -17.17 -16.81 21.28
N LEU A 334 -16.32 -17.33 20.39
CA LEU A 334 -15.05 -17.95 20.75
C LEU A 334 -13.96 -16.90 21.08
N LEU A 335 -13.94 -15.81 20.34
CA LEU A 335 -12.90 -14.78 20.39
C LEU A 335 -13.51 -13.37 20.48
N PRO A 336 -14.17 -13.00 21.59
CA PRO A 336 -14.91 -11.73 21.67
C PRO A 336 -14.01 -10.50 21.49
N LEU A 337 -12.80 -10.50 22.08
CA LEU A 337 -11.82 -9.42 21.92
C LEU A 337 -11.31 -9.28 20.47
N MET A 338 -11.11 -10.39 19.76
CA MET A 338 -10.77 -10.32 18.33
C MET A 338 -11.93 -9.78 17.51
N GLY A 339 -13.17 -10.07 17.91
CA GLY A 339 -14.38 -9.49 17.30
C GLY A 339 -14.42 -7.96 17.40
N THR A 340 -13.94 -7.36 18.50
CA THR A 340 -13.83 -5.90 18.62
C THR A 340 -12.77 -5.31 17.68
N TRP A 341 -11.62 -5.98 17.51
CA TRP A 341 -10.61 -5.55 16.54
C TRP A 341 -11.11 -5.64 15.08
N TRP A 342 -11.87 -6.70 14.76
CA TRP A 342 -12.54 -6.81 13.47
C TRP A 342 -13.53 -5.67 13.24
N LEU A 343 -14.28 -5.29 14.28
CA LEU A 343 -15.18 -4.15 14.20
C LEU A 343 -14.43 -2.86 13.89
N LEU A 344 -13.41 -2.54 14.69
CA LEU A 344 -12.63 -1.32 14.51
C LEU A 344 -11.94 -1.26 13.14
N ALA A 345 -11.34 -2.37 12.69
CA ALA A 345 -10.71 -2.43 11.37
C ALA A 345 -11.69 -2.23 10.21
N ASN A 346 -12.90 -2.81 10.31
CA ASN A 346 -13.93 -2.62 9.29
C ASN A 346 -14.50 -1.19 9.31
N LEU A 347 -14.70 -0.58 10.49
CA LEU A 347 -15.17 0.80 10.60
C LEU A 347 -14.14 1.79 10.01
N THR A 348 -12.85 1.57 10.25
CA THR A 348 -11.80 2.40 9.64
C THR A 348 -11.71 2.21 8.13
N ASN A 349 -11.90 0.99 7.62
CA ASN A 349 -11.91 0.73 6.18
C ASN A 349 -13.16 1.26 5.47
N MET A 350 -14.29 1.33 6.18
CA MET A 350 -15.56 1.90 5.71
C MET A 350 -15.55 3.44 5.71
N ALA A 351 -14.48 4.05 6.18
CA ALA A 351 -14.33 5.50 6.28
C ALA A 351 -15.45 6.15 7.16
N LEU A 352 -15.75 5.55 8.33
CA LEU A 352 -16.69 6.19 9.27
C LEU A 352 -16.03 7.35 10.04
N PRO A 353 -16.79 8.40 10.37
CA PRO A 353 -16.29 9.44 11.27
C PRO A 353 -15.90 8.83 12.65
N PRO A 354 -14.77 9.19 13.23
CA PRO A 354 -13.80 10.25 12.91
C PRO A 354 -12.53 9.74 12.21
N THR A 355 -12.56 8.73 11.36
CA THR A 355 -11.36 8.08 10.80
C THR A 355 -10.60 8.96 9.80
N THR A 356 -9.27 8.75 9.69
CA THR A 356 -8.41 9.40 8.70
C THR A 356 -8.78 9.04 7.27
N ASN A 357 -9.32 7.82 7.03
CA ASN A 357 -9.82 7.41 5.72
C ASN A 357 -10.97 8.31 5.24
N LEU A 358 -11.90 8.68 6.13
CA LEU A 358 -12.97 9.60 5.77
C LEU A 358 -12.45 10.96 5.33
N MET A 359 -11.48 11.53 6.08
CA MET A 359 -10.87 12.81 5.72
C MET A 359 -10.26 12.76 4.32
N ALA A 360 -9.57 11.67 4.00
CA ALA A 360 -8.96 11.46 2.69
C ALA A 360 -10.01 11.33 1.58
N GLU A 361 -11.03 10.48 1.78
CA GLU A 361 -12.07 10.27 0.77
C GLU A 361 -12.85 11.56 0.52
N LEU A 362 -13.23 12.30 1.55
CA LEU A 362 -13.94 13.58 1.40
C LEU A 362 -13.11 14.61 0.65
N THR A 363 -11.83 14.76 0.97
CA THR A 363 -10.95 15.70 0.24
C THR A 363 -10.80 15.32 -1.22
N ILE A 364 -10.67 14.03 -1.53
CA ILE A 364 -10.61 13.53 -2.90
C ILE A 364 -11.94 13.74 -3.63
N MET A 365 -13.08 13.45 -3.00
CA MET A 365 -14.41 13.66 -3.60
C MET A 365 -14.65 15.14 -3.94
N VAL A 366 -14.28 16.05 -3.04
CA VAL A 366 -14.40 17.50 -3.30
C VAL A 366 -13.56 17.93 -4.50
N THR A 367 -12.34 17.43 -4.63
CA THR A 367 -11.47 17.78 -5.77
C THR A 367 -11.98 17.18 -7.09
N LEU A 368 -12.50 15.96 -7.07
CA LEU A 368 -13.11 15.32 -8.22
C LEU A 368 -14.38 16.04 -8.66
N PHE A 369 -15.22 16.44 -7.70
CA PHE A 369 -16.43 17.21 -7.99
C PHE A 369 -16.12 18.58 -8.61
N ASN A 370 -15.08 19.25 -8.11
CA ASN A 370 -14.64 20.53 -8.68
C ASN A 370 -14.09 20.37 -10.12
N TRP A 371 -13.50 19.22 -10.43
CA TRP A 371 -13.04 18.90 -11.78
C TRP A 371 -14.21 18.60 -12.73
N SER A 372 -15.17 17.78 -12.29
CA SER A 372 -16.41 17.49 -13.05
C SER A 372 -17.51 16.96 -12.14
N THR A 373 -18.74 17.50 -12.32
CA THR A 373 -19.90 17.14 -11.51
C THR A 373 -20.31 15.66 -11.59
N PRO A 374 -20.23 14.94 -12.75
CA PRO A 374 -20.60 13.53 -12.85
C PRO A 374 -19.76 12.58 -11.97
N THR A 375 -18.54 12.99 -11.59
CA THR A 375 -17.66 12.14 -10.78
C THR A 375 -18.23 11.82 -9.39
N ILE A 376 -19.10 12.70 -8.84
CA ILE A 376 -19.73 12.48 -7.55
C ILE A 376 -20.64 11.25 -7.55
N ILE A 377 -21.29 10.96 -8.69
CA ILE A 377 -22.15 9.77 -8.80
C ILE A 377 -21.32 8.51 -8.70
N LEU A 378 -20.15 8.47 -9.40
CA LEU A 378 -19.26 7.32 -9.36
C LEU A 378 -18.64 7.14 -7.97
N THR A 379 -18.14 8.22 -7.37
CA THR A 379 -17.54 8.15 -6.03
C THR A 379 -18.58 7.86 -4.95
N GLY A 380 -19.79 8.40 -5.04
CA GLY A 380 -20.89 8.06 -4.14
C GLY A 380 -21.32 6.60 -4.26
N ALA A 381 -21.40 6.05 -5.48
CA ALA A 381 -21.67 4.63 -5.67
C ALA A 381 -20.57 3.74 -5.09
N THR A 382 -19.29 4.13 -5.23
CA THR A 382 -18.18 3.36 -4.63
C THR A 382 -18.24 3.36 -3.11
N THR A 383 -18.58 4.48 -2.44
CA THR A 383 -18.72 4.52 -0.97
C THR A 383 -19.85 3.64 -0.47
N LEU A 384 -20.98 3.55 -1.17
CA LEU A 384 -22.06 2.62 -0.84
C LEU A 384 -21.61 1.16 -0.97
N LEU A 385 -20.87 0.85 -2.04
CA LEU A 385 -20.31 -0.50 -2.24
C LEU A 385 -19.26 -0.84 -1.18
N THR A 386 -18.40 0.11 -0.78
CA THR A 386 -17.41 -0.11 0.30
C THR A 386 -18.11 -0.41 1.63
N ALA A 387 -19.18 0.29 1.96
CA ALA A 387 -19.99 0.00 3.12
C ALA A 387 -20.60 -1.41 3.07
N SER A 388 -21.14 -1.80 1.92
CA SER A 388 -21.83 -3.10 1.77
C SER A 388 -20.86 -4.29 1.92
N TYR A 389 -19.70 -4.31 1.23
CA TYR A 389 -18.78 -5.44 1.33
C TYR A 389 -18.04 -5.48 2.68
N THR A 390 -17.76 -4.34 3.32
CA THR A 390 -17.13 -4.34 4.65
C THR A 390 -18.07 -4.87 5.73
N LEU A 391 -19.34 -4.50 5.70
CA LEU A 391 -20.36 -5.07 6.57
C LEU A 391 -20.57 -6.56 6.29
N TYR A 392 -20.62 -6.95 5.02
CA TYR A 392 -20.71 -8.36 4.61
C TYR A 392 -19.55 -9.19 5.17
N MET A 393 -18.33 -8.71 5.00
CA MET A 393 -17.12 -9.38 5.52
C MET A 393 -17.20 -9.58 7.04
N ARG A 394 -17.63 -8.57 7.79
CA ARG A 394 -17.80 -8.66 9.23
C ARG A 394 -18.89 -9.63 9.65
N LEU A 395 -20.06 -9.56 9.00
CA LEU A 395 -21.19 -10.44 9.34
C LEU A 395 -20.84 -11.90 9.06
N MET A 396 -20.21 -12.19 7.93
CA MET A 396 -19.85 -13.55 7.57
C MET A 396 -18.79 -14.15 8.47
N THR A 397 -17.77 -13.39 8.88
CA THR A 397 -16.68 -13.91 9.70
C THR A 397 -17.05 -14.03 11.19
N GLN A 398 -17.84 -13.08 11.73
CA GLN A 398 -18.06 -12.97 13.15
C GLN A 398 -19.40 -13.58 13.60
N ARG A 399 -20.44 -13.53 12.77
CA ARG A 399 -21.77 -14.04 13.12
C ARG A 399 -22.04 -15.40 12.48
N GLY A 400 -23.09 -16.07 12.95
CA GLY A 400 -23.53 -17.38 12.47
C GLY A 400 -23.17 -18.51 13.41
N ILE A 401 -23.60 -19.72 13.06
CA ILE A 401 -23.32 -20.95 13.81
C ILE A 401 -21.91 -21.41 13.46
N LEU A 402 -21.16 -21.82 14.48
CA LEU A 402 -19.81 -22.39 14.30
C LEU A 402 -19.88 -23.63 13.39
N PRO A 403 -18.95 -23.77 12.43
CA PRO A 403 -18.84 -24.96 11.64
C PRO A 403 -18.42 -26.16 12.49
N THR A 404 -19.00 -27.33 12.20
CA THR A 404 -18.76 -28.57 12.97
C THR A 404 -17.33 -29.09 12.90
N HIS A 405 -16.56 -28.68 11.88
CA HIS A 405 -15.16 -29.10 11.70
C HIS A 405 -14.21 -28.37 12.67
N ILE A 406 -14.64 -27.29 13.33
CA ILE A 406 -13.85 -26.57 14.33
C ILE A 406 -14.13 -27.18 15.70
N THR A 407 -13.32 -28.17 16.09
CA THR A 407 -13.48 -28.89 17.37
C THR A 407 -12.69 -28.25 18.51
N SER A 408 -11.55 -27.64 18.19
CA SER A 408 -10.69 -26.97 19.18
C SER A 408 -10.09 -25.70 18.59
N THR A 409 -10.20 -24.59 19.30
CA THR A 409 -9.61 -23.32 18.90
C THR A 409 -8.60 -22.87 19.95
N GLN A 410 -7.44 -22.39 19.49
CA GLN A 410 -6.47 -21.76 20.36
C GLN A 410 -7.00 -20.39 20.83
N ASN A 411 -6.79 -20.07 22.10
CA ASN A 411 -7.12 -18.76 22.65
C ASN A 411 -6.30 -17.65 21.97
N SER A 412 -6.82 -16.41 22.01
CA SER A 412 -6.10 -15.25 21.50
C SER A 412 -4.85 -14.99 22.36
N SER A 413 -3.71 -14.74 21.71
CA SER A 413 -2.45 -14.43 22.37
C SER A 413 -2.29 -12.93 22.60
N THR A 414 -1.55 -12.54 23.66
CA THR A 414 -1.24 -11.13 23.95
C THR A 414 -0.48 -10.47 22.80
N ARG A 415 0.34 -11.23 22.06
CA ARG A 415 1.03 -10.77 20.85
C ARG A 415 0.05 -10.30 19.78
N GLU A 416 -1.02 -11.04 19.52
CA GLU A 416 -2.04 -10.67 18.52
C GLU A 416 -2.74 -9.37 18.90
N HIS A 417 -3.11 -9.20 20.17
CA HIS A 417 -3.74 -7.96 20.65
C HIS A 417 -2.79 -6.77 20.57
N LEU A 418 -1.52 -6.95 20.96
CA LEU A 418 -0.50 -5.91 20.83
C LEU A 418 -0.31 -5.49 19.36
N LEU A 419 -0.28 -6.45 18.46
CA LEU A 419 -0.14 -6.20 17.02
C LEU A 419 -1.32 -5.36 16.49
N MET A 420 -2.55 -5.67 16.89
CA MET A 420 -3.72 -4.86 16.50
C MET A 420 -3.69 -3.45 17.10
N ALA A 421 -3.30 -3.33 18.37
CA ALA A 421 -3.16 -2.03 19.03
C ALA A 421 -2.12 -1.14 18.33
N LEU A 422 -0.96 -1.71 17.94
CA LEU A 422 0.09 -0.98 17.22
C LEU A 422 -0.31 -0.53 15.80
N HIS A 423 -1.36 -1.08 15.20
CA HIS A 423 -1.94 -0.55 13.96
C HIS A 423 -2.96 0.56 14.23
N ILE A 424 -3.82 0.41 15.24
CA ILE A 424 -4.89 1.38 15.52
C ILE A 424 -4.37 2.63 16.22
N ILE A 425 -3.44 2.52 17.17
CA ILE A 425 -2.93 3.67 17.91
C ILE A 425 -2.37 4.76 16.98
N PRO A 426 -1.51 4.45 15.99
CA PRO A 426 -1.05 5.47 15.05
C PRO A 426 -2.20 6.10 14.25
N LEU A 427 -3.20 5.31 13.84
CA LEU A 427 -4.37 5.84 13.12
C LEU A 427 -5.15 6.83 13.98
N LEU A 428 -5.37 6.53 15.26
CA LEU A 428 -6.07 7.42 16.18
C LEU A 428 -5.27 8.69 16.47
N LEU A 429 -3.95 8.58 16.63
CA LEU A 429 -3.09 9.75 16.83
C LEU A 429 -3.07 10.67 15.60
N LEU A 430 -3.10 10.11 14.39
CA LEU A 430 -3.14 10.87 13.14
C LEU A 430 -4.48 11.61 12.92
N ILE A 431 -5.57 11.19 13.58
CA ILE A 431 -6.84 11.94 13.57
C ILE A 431 -6.67 13.30 14.25
N LEU A 432 -5.87 13.36 15.33
CA LEU A 432 -5.65 14.59 16.09
C LEU A 432 -4.83 15.64 15.31
N LYS A 433 -3.91 15.18 14.44
CA LYS A 433 -3.06 16.04 13.61
C LYS A 433 -2.92 15.51 12.17
N PRO A 434 -3.93 15.66 11.32
CA PRO A 434 -3.88 15.18 9.94
C PRO A 434 -2.85 15.94 9.08
N GLU A 435 -2.44 17.13 9.49
CA GLU A 435 -1.42 17.94 8.82
C GLU A 435 -0.05 17.23 8.71
N LEU A 436 0.27 16.33 9.66
CA LEU A 436 1.51 15.55 9.63
C LEU A 436 1.61 14.62 8.42
N ILE A 437 0.47 14.23 7.85
CA ILE A 437 0.38 13.28 6.74
C ILE A 437 -0.17 13.90 5.46
N SER A 438 -0.63 15.15 5.51
CA SER A 438 -1.26 15.80 4.34
C SER A 438 -0.27 16.05 3.19
N GLY A 439 1.03 16.14 3.48
CA GLY A 439 2.09 16.29 2.47
C GLY A 439 1.74 17.39 1.46
N THR A 440 1.97 18.65 1.80
CA THR A 440 1.78 19.72 0.83
C THR A 440 2.87 19.66 -0.24
N PRO A 441 2.54 19.40 -1.52
CA PRO A 441 3.55 19.54 -2.54
C PRO A 441 3.94 21.01 -2.64
N LEU A 442 5.23 21.25 -2.60
CA LEU A 442 5.78 22.55 -2.93
C LEU A 442 5.47 22.82 -4.41
N CYS A 443 4.67 23.82 -4.65
CA CYS A 443 4.59 24.48 -5.94
C CYS A 443 5.94 25.07 -6.32
#